data_31f9500475e6641c5312a638e74e8c59
#
_entry.id   31f9500475e6641c5312a638e74e8c59
#
_cell.length_a   1.000
_cell.length_b   1.000
_cell.length_c   1.000
_cell.angle_alpha   90.00
_cell.angle_beta   90.00
_cell.angle_gamma   90.00
#
_symmetry.space_group_name_H-M   'P 1'
#
loop_
_entity.id
_entity.type
_entity.pdbx_description
1 polymer ?
#
loop_
_entity_poly.entity_id
_entity_poly.type
_entity_poly.pdbx_seq_one_letter_code
_entity_poly.pdbx_strand_id
1 'polypeptide(L)'
;MENAAEKPVEIKKINEILDINKGALMRTWLGICSRCGLCAEGCLFYLAHDKDPRMSPAYKVRKTLGEMYRRKGRVDREFLEQCKEILWGECTTCKRCSLYCPFGIDIATMISKARSVCCSQGVIPEGLAHTLENYRETGNQMGMTAEELQETCEWMAEEGAEEIRRLEIPIDKKGAKYMYTVNPREPKYYPLDLAMAAQIFTVAKESWTIPSAGWDCTNLAMFSGDEELAGQLVKNMYDKALELEVEKILVTECGHAYRSAAFEGPYFAGYRDGKPPVEVVHSVRLFYEYLRDGRIEIEQKLEEPVTYQDPCNVSRNGGLWEEARKIMEYIAEDFREMSPNREHNHCCGGGGGFIPMGPEYKKRRMTSGKVKAEQIKATGAKIVITPCHNCYDQIKDLNEEYDLGVKVLSLKEVICEHMVIPEEFKPEPDEEDVD
;
A
#
# COMPACT_ATOMS: atom_id res chain seq x y z
N MET A 1 -7.69 20.60 -22.95
CA MET A 1 -6.82 20.72 -21.72
C MET A 1 -5.95 21.96 -21.88
N GLU A 2 -6.21 23.03 -21.12
CA GLU A 2 -5.31 24.18 -21.07
C GLU A 2 -3.95 23.72 -20.55
N ASN A 3 -2.90 24.17 -21.21
CA ASN A 3 -1.51 23.78 -20.95
C ASN A 3 -1.14 24.06 -19.48
N ALA A 4 -1.03 23.04 -18.64
CA ALA A 4 -0.73 23.18 -17.21
C ALA A 4 0.58 23.96 -16.95
N ALA A 5 1.44 24.04 -17.97
CA ALA A 5 2.70 24.78 -17.93
C ALA A 5 2.53 26.32 -17.87
N GLU A 6 1.36 26.86 -18.23
CA GLU A 6 1.13 28.32 -18.32
C GLU A 6 0.43 28.92 -17.09
N LYS A 7 -0.04 28.10 -16.13
CA LYS A 7 -0.73 28.64 -14.95
C LYS A 7 0.26 29.29 -13.98
N PRO A 8 0.01 30.54 -13.54
CA PRO A 8 0.86 31.22 -12.56
C PRO A 8 0.81 30.49 -11.20
N VAL A 9 1.91 30.50 -10.47
CA VAL A 9 2.01 29.90 -9.13
C VAL A 9 1.22 30.72 -8.12
N GLU A 10 0.33 30.07 -7.38
CA GLU A 10 -0.54 30.68 -6.36
C GLU A 10 0.16 30.73 -5.00
N ILE A 11 0.96 31.77 -4.74
CA ILE A 11 1.74 31.93 -3.50
C ILE A 11 0.86 31.89 -2.25
N LYS A 12 -0.35 32.43 -2.30
CA LYS A 12 -1.30 32.39 -1.18
C LYS A 12 -1.66 30.95 -0.81
N LYS A 13 -2.05 30.14 -1.79
CA LYS A 13 -2.39 28.72 -1.62
C LYS A 13 -1.22 27.91 -1.07
N ILE A 14 0.01 28.17 -1.56
CA ILE A 14 1.22 27.55 -1.03
C ILE A 14 1.39 27.84 0.44
N ASN A 15 1.25 29.11 0.86
CA ASN A 15 1.42 29.49 2.27
C ASN A 15 0.32 28.91 3.15
N GLU A 16 -0.92 28.86 2.68
CA GLU A 16 -2.01 28.18 3.39
C GLU A 16 -1.64 26.71 3.66
N ILE A 17 -1.17 25.97 2.65
CA ILE A 17 -0.75 24.57 2.82
C ILE A 17 0.44 24.44 3.77
N LEU A 18 1.43 25.34 3.70
CA LEU A 18 2.59 25.32 4.59
C LEU A 18 2.23 25.58 6.06
N ASP A 19 1.16 26.31 6.33
CA ASP A 19 0.76 26.70 7.68
C ASP A 19 -0.26 25.76 8.33
N ILE A 20 -1.11 25.08 7.55
CA ILE A 20 -2.08 24.11 8.06
C ILE A 20 -1.41 22.74 8.36
N ASN A 21 -2.14 21.84 9.01
CA ASN A 21 -1.76 20.43 9.19
C ASN A 21 -0.30 20.23 9.59
N LYS A 22 0.04 20.57 10.85
CA LYS A 22 1.39 20.43 11.41
C LYS A 22 2.43 21.43 10.87
N GLY A 23 2.05 22.55 10.26
CA GLY A 23 3.00 23.52 9.71
C GLY A 23 4.02 24.04 10.74
N ALA A 24 3.60 24.32 11.98
CA ALA A 24 4.53 24.69 13.06
C ALA A 24 5.53 23.56 13.37
N LEU A 25 5.09 22.33 13.40
CA LEU A 25 5.94 21.15 13.63
C LEU A 25 6.96 20.97 12.51
N MET A 26 6.59 21.20 11.24
CA MET A 26 7.51 21.17 10.10
C MET A 26 8.65 22.17 10.26
N ARG A 27 8.34 23.42 10.67
CA ARG A 27 9.34 24.45 10.95
C ARG A 27 10.27 24.05 12.10
N THR A 28 9.71 23.47 13.16
CA THR A 28 10.50 22.94 14.28
C THR A 28 11.45 21.85 13.82
N TRP A 29 10.98 20.86 13.06
CA TRP A 29 11.80 19.77 12.53
C TRP A 29 12.92 20.26 11.60
N LEU A 30 12.65 21.26 10.77
CA LEU A 30 13.69 21.88 9.94
C LEU A 30 14.77 22.56 10.78
N GLY A 31 14.39 23.14 11.91
CA GLY A 31 15.30 23.83 12.83
C GLY A 31 16.17 22.89 13.67
N ILE A 32 15.61 21.78 14.18
CA ILE A 32 16.33 20.85 15.06
C ILE A 32 17.20 19.83 14.31
N CYS A 33 17.06 19.72 12.98
CA CYS A 33 17.83 18.78 12.18
C CYS A 33 19.33 19.11 12.23
N SER A 34 20.11 18.34 12.98
CA SER A 34 21.57 18.49 13.14
C SER A 34 22.40 18.02 11.94
N ARG A 35 21.76 17.43 10.91
CA ARG A 35 22.42 16.84 9.73
C ARG A 35 23.41 15.71 10.05
N CYS A 36 23.13 14.92 11.06
CA CYS A 36 23.99 13.83 11.52
C CYS A 36 24.17 12.69 10.48
N GLY A 37 23.32 12.62 9.44
CA GLY A 37 23.42 11.61 8.38
C GLY A 37 22.73 10.27 8.65
N LEU A 38 22.29 9.95 9.88
CA LEU A 38 21.70 8.65 10.23
C LEU A 38 20.49 8.30 9.37
N CYS A 39 19.66 9.28 9.00
CA CYS A 39 18.52 9.06 8.10
C CYS A 39 18.94 8.58 6.71
N ALA A 40 20.16 8.90 6.25
CA ALA A 40 20.68 8.46 4.96
C ALA A 40 20.98 6.96 4.96
N GLU A 41 21.55 6.41 6.02
CA GLU A 41 21.81 4.98 6.17
C GLU A 41 20.51 4.16 6.21
N GLY A 42 19.38 4.80 6.51
CA GLY A 42 18.04 4.24 6.41
C GLY A 42 17.41 4.30 5.00
N CYS A 43 18.00 5.00 4.04
CA CYS A 43 17.36 5.32 2.76
C CYS A 43 17.85 4.45 1.62
N LEU A 44 16.93 3.69 0.98
CA LEU A 44 17.28 2.85 -0.16
C LEU A 44 17.85 3.66 -1.35
N PHE A 45 17.36 4.86 -1.61
CA PHE A 45 17.90 5.71 -2.67
C PHE A 45 19.35 6.13 -2.41
N TYR A 46 19.66 6.49 -1.17
CA TYR A 46 21.03 6.83 -0.80
C TYR A 46 21.96 5.62 -0.94
N LEU A 47 21.53 4.46 -0.45
CA LEU A 47 22.30 3.23 -0.51
C LEU A 47 22.52 2.75 -1.96
N ALA A 48 21.52 2.86 -2.81
CA ALA A 48 21.56 2.43 -4.21
C ALA A 48 22.34 3.38 -5.15
N HIS A 49 22.67 4.59 -4.70
CA HIS A 49 23.39 5.59 -5.47
C HIS A 49 24.76 5.90 -4.84
N ASP A 50 25.50 4.86 -4.46
CA ASP A 50 26.85 4.93 -3.93
C ASP A 50 27.03 5.96 -2.80
N LYS A 51 25.98 6.10 -1.97
CA LYS A 51 25.91 7.04 -0.85
C LYS A 51 26.08 8.51 -1.26
N ASP A 52 25.57 8.89 -2.45
CA ASP A 52 25.55 10.29 -2.88
C ASP A 52 24.79 11.15 -1.84
N PRO A 53 25.43 12.16 -1.23
CA PRO A 53 24.78 13.02 -0.23
C PRO A 53 23.51 13.71 -0.72
N ARG A 54 23.36 13.92 -2.03
CA ARG A 54 22.15 14.50 -2.66
C ARG A 54 20.95 13.59 -2.54
N MET A 55 21.17 12.27 -2.42
CA MET A 55 20.13 11.27 -2.22
C MET A 55 19.71 11.12 -0.75
N SER A 56 20.36 11.84 0.17
CA SER A 56 20.01 11.75 1.59
C SER A 56 18.65 12.40 1.89
N PRO A 57 17.82 11.81 2.78
CA PRO A 57 16.51 12.36 3.14
C PRO A 57 16.57 13.80 3.66
N ALA A 58 17.57 14.12 4.47
CA ALA A 58 17.76 15.48 5.00
C ALA A 58 18.06 16.50 3.88
N TYR A 59 18.84 16.12 2.86
CA TYR A 59 19.08 16.98 1.70
C TYR A 59 17.78 17.23 0.91
N LYS A 60 17.04 16.16 0.61
CA LYS A 60 15.77 16.25 -0.16
C LYS A 60 14.77 17.19 0.52
N VAL A 61 14.53 17.01 1.83
CA VAL A 61 13.64 17.90 2.59
C VAL A 61 14.12 19.35 2.56
N ARG A 62 15.41 19.58 2.73
CA ARG A 62 15.96 20.95 2.72
C ARG A 62 15.86 21.62 1.35
N LYS A 63 16.08 20.87 0.28
CA LYS A 63 16.00 21.39 -1.10
C LYS A 63 14.58 21.59 -1.59
N THR A 64 13.60 20.97 -0.97
CA THR A 64 12.17 21.09 -1.29
C THR A 64 11.44 21.91 -0.23
N LEU A 65 10.86 21.28 0.78
CA LEU A 65 10.08 21.95 1.84
C LEU A 65 10.85 23.06 2.54
N GLY A 66 12.13 22.84 2.84
CA GLY A 66 12.99 23.85 3.48
C GLY A 66 13.11 25.14 2.69
N GLU A 67 13.30 25.02 1.35
CA GLU A 67 13.33 26.19 0.47
C GLU A 67 11.96 26.87 0.35
N MET A 68 10.87 26.11 0.31
CA MET A 68 9.50 26.66 0.30
C MET A 68 9.26 27.55 1.56
N TYR A 69 9.65 27.07 2.75
CA TYR A 69 9.57 27.88 3.99
C TYR A 69 10.53 29.08 3.95
N ARG A 70 11.79 28.89 3.55
CA ARG A 70 12.80 29.96 3.50
C ARG A 70 12.35 31.10 2.58
N ARG A 71 11.75 30.77 1.44
CA ARG A 71 11.24 31.75 0.45
C ARG A 71 9.83 32.24 0.78
N LYS A 72 9.23 31.81 1.90
CA LYS A 72 7.85 32.18 2.31
C LYS A 72 6.84 31.90 1.19
N GLY A 73 6.92 30.73 0.58
CA GLY A 73 6.07 30.30 -0.53
C GLY A 73 6.33 31.01 -1.86
N ARG A 74 7.25 31.96 -1.94
CA ARG A 74 7.60 32.68 -3.20
C ARG A 74 8.53 31.84 -4.05
N VAL A 75 7.96 30.85 -4.69
CA VAL A 75 8.64 29.93 -5.60
C VAL A 75 8.01 30.02 -6.99
N ASP A 76 8.81 29.69 -8.02
CA ASP A 76 8.35 29.62 -9.40
C ASP A 76 8.05 28.18 -9.83
N ARG A 77 7.49 28.03 -11.01
CA ARG A 77 7.13 26.72 -11.55
C ARG A 77 8.36 25.84 -11.80
N GLU A 78 9.44 26.41 -12.27
CA GLU A 78 10.70 25.68 -12.51
C GLU A 78 11.21 25.02 -11.23
N PHE A 79 11.19 25.75 -10.12
CA PHE A 79 11.54 25.19 -8.81
C PHE A 79 10.59 24.05 -8.39
N LEU A 80 9.28 24.18 -8.64
CA LEU A 80 8.31 23.13 -8.32
C LEU A 80 8.52 21.89 -9.20
N GLU A 81 8.86 22.04 -10.47
CA GLU A 81 9.21 20.92 -11.36
C GLU A 81 10.49 20.20 -10.85
N GLN A 82 11.50 20.93 -10.43
CA GLN A 82 12.67 20.34 -9.78
C GLN A 82 12.30 19.62 -8.48
N CYS A 83 11.38 20.16 -7.69
CA CYS A 83 10.86 19.49 -6.51
C CYS A 83 10.13 18.18 -6.86
N LYS A 84 9.35 18.15 -7.94
CA LYS A 84 8.64 16.95 -8.41
C LYS A 84 9.60 15.78 -8.59
N GLU A 85 10.73 16.02 -9.27
CA GLU A 85 11.75 15.00 -9.52
C GLU A 85 12.34 14.41 -8.22
N ILE A 86 12.57 15.26 -7.22
CA ILE A 86 13.07 14.84 -5.92
C ILE A 86 11.98 14.11 -5.11
N LEU A 87 10.77 14.68 -5.05
CA LEU A 87 9.72 14.25 -4.13
C LEU A 87 9.12 12.91 -4.53
N TRP A 88 8.89 12.66 -5.81
CA TRP A 88 8.35 11.39 -6.30
C TRP A 88 9.41 10.50 -6.92
N GLY A 89 10.40 11.05 -7.62
CA GLY A 89 11.45 10.27 -8.28
C GLY A 89 12.51 9.69 -7.34
N GLU A 90 12.61 10.19 -6.09
CA GLU A 90 13.65 9.77 -5.15
C GLU A 90 13.11 9.42 -3.74
N CYS A 91 11.80 9.23 -3.57
CA CYS A 91 11.22 8.92 -2.26
C CYS A 91 9.92 8.12 -2.36
N THR A 92 9.87 6.97 -1.69
CA THR A 92 8.67 6.13 -1.55
C THR A 92 7.85 6.43 -0.30
N THR A 93 8.19 7.43 0.48
CA THR A 93 7.57 7.77 1.78
C THR A 93 7.47 6.59 2.77
N CYS A 94 8.41 5.64 2.72
CA CYS A 94 8.41 4.40 3.51
C CYS A 94 8.69 4.59 5.01
N LYS A 95 9.02 5.78 5.47
CA LYS A 95 9.33 6.18 6.87
C LYS A 95 10.57 5.52 7.50
N ARG A 96 11.38 4.74 6.78
CA ARG A 96 12.58 4.14 7.36
C ARG A 96 13.57 5.21 7.84
N CYS A 97 13.76 6.29 7.09
CA CYS A 97 14.57 7.43 7.50
C CYS A 97 14.04 8.13 8.77
N SER A 98 12.73 8.15 8.97
CA SER A 98 12.09 8.70 10.19
C SER A 98 12.40 7.82 11.41
N LEU A 99 12.39 6.49 11.25
CA LEU A 99 12.77 5.53 12.30
C LEU A 99 14.23 5.71 12.75
N TYR A 100 15.13 6.04 11.82
CA TYR A 100 16.57 6.23 12.09
C TYR A 100 16.91 7.63 12.61
N CYS A 101 15.94 8.54 12.71
CA CYS A 101 16.19 9.89 13.19
C CYS A 101 16.24 9.97 14.71
N PRO A 102 17.40 10.29 15.36
CA PRO A 102 17.51 10.34 16.81
C PRO A 102 16.75 11.50 17.44
N PHE A 103 16.29 12.47 16.62
CA PHE A 103 15.49 13.61 17.06
C PHE A 103 13.97 13.39 16.85
N GLY A 104 13.54 12.21 16.44
CA GLY A 104 12.14 11.91 16.20
C GLY A 104 11.51 12.69 15.04
N ILE A 105 12.30 13.16 14.07
CA ILE A 105 11.80 13.89 12.90
C ILE A 105 11.12 12.91 11.96
N ASP A 106 9.84 13.10 11.68
CA ASP A 106 9.16 12.34 10.63
C ASP A 106 9.43 12.96 9.24
N ILE A 107 10.55 12.54 8.67
CA ILE A 107 11.07 13.05 7.41
C ILE A 107 10.10 12.72 6.26
N ALA A 108 9.48 11.55 6.28
CA ALA A 108 8.51 11.16 5.25
C ALA A 108 7.27 12.06 5.26
N THR A 109 6.77 12.46 6.43
CA THR A 109 5.68 13.44 6.54
C THR A 109 6.10 14.81 5.99
N MET A 110 7.37 15.22 6.16
CA MET A 110 7.88 16.46 5.54
C MET A 110 7.90 16.36 4.00
N ILE A 111 8.28 15.23 3.44
CA ILE A 111 8.19 14.97 1.99
C ILE A 111 6.73 15.01 1.53
N SER A 112 5.81 14.37 2.24
CA SER A 112 4.37 14.41 1.90
C SER A 112 3.83 15.85 1.90
N LYS A 113 4.22 16.69 2.88
CA LYS A 113 3.85 18.11 2.91
C LYS A 113 4.37 18.88 1.68
N ALA A 114 5.61 18.62 1.24
CA ALA A 114 6.13 19.23 0.02
C ALA A 114 5.38 18.75 -1.23
N ARG A 115 4.98 17.46 -1.28
CA ARG A 115 4.10 16.93 -2.33
C ARG A 115 2.76 17.66 -2.36
N SER A 116 2.15 17.95 -1.21
CA SER A 116 0.88 18.69 -1.14
C SER A 116 1.02 20.10 -1.73
N VAL A 117 2.14 20.78 -1.50
CA VAL A 117 2.41 22.08 -2.16
C VAL A 117 2.49 21.93 -3.66
N CYS A 118 3.30 21.00 -4.19
CA CYS A 118 3.43 20.78 -5.62
C CYS A 118 2.10 20.36 -6.26
N CYS A 119 1.38 19.43 -5.66
CA CYS A 119 0.07 18.97 -6.13
C CYS A 119 -0.94 20.11 -6.24
N SER A 120 -0.97 21.02 -5.25
CA SER A 120 -1.86 22.19 -5.24
C SER A 120 -1.64 23.14 -6.41
N GLN A 121 -0.44 23.08 -7.02
CA GLN A 121 -0.04 23.88 -8.19
C GLN A 121 -0.12 23.06 -9.49
N GLY A 122 -0.67 21.86 -9.46
CA GLY A 122 -0.72 20.96 -10.61
C GLY A 122 0.63 20.40 -11.06
N VAL A 123 1.64 20.41 -10.18
CA VAL A 123 2.98 19.88 -10.45
C VAL A 123 3.13 18.53 -9.79
N ILE A 124 2.69 17.49 -10.50
CA ILE A 124 2.77 16.08 -10.08
C ILE A 124 3.11 15.20 -11.28
N PRO A 125 3.59 13.96 -11.09
CA PRO A 125 3.76 12.99 -12.18
C PRO A 125 2.44 12.72 -12.90
N GLU A 126 2.50 12.58 -14.24
CA GLU A 126 1.31 12.46 -15.11
C GLU A 126 0.42 11.26 -14.72
N GLY A 127 1.01 10.10 -14.48
CA GLY A 127 0.23 8.92 -14.08
C GLY A 127 -0.51 9.09 -12.75
N LEU A 128 0.04 9.90 -11.81
CA LEU A 128 -0.66 10.25 -10.58
C LEU A 128 -1.77 11.30 -10.85
N ALA A 129 -1.55 12.25 -11.77
CA ALA A 129 -2.59 13.20 -12.15
C ALA A 129 -3.81 12.49 -12.73
N HIS A 130 -3.59 11.56 -13.66
CA HIS A 130 -4.65 10.71 -14.21
C HIS A 130 -5.38 9.88 -13.13
N THR A 131 -4.64 9.32 -12.18
CA THR A 131 -5.24 8.62 -11.04
C THR A 131 -6.16 9.53 -10.21
N LEU A 132 -5.78 10.80 -9.99
CA LEU A 132 -6.61 11.77 -9.27
C LEU A 132 -7.88 12.13 -10.06
N GLU A 133 -7.82 12.17 -11.38
CA GLU A 133 -8.98 12.37 -12.25
C GLU A 133 -9.97 11.20 -12.10
N ASN A 134 -9.49 9.96 -12.21
CA ASN A 134 -10.31 8.76 -12.01
C ASN A 134 -10.99 8.75 -10.63
N TYR A 135 -10.27 9.11 -9.56
CA TYR A 135 -10.87 9.20 -8.22
C TYR A 135 -12.02 10.22 -8.15
N ARG A 136 -11.89 11.36 -8.83
CA ARG A 136 -12.95 12.39 -8.85
C ARG A 136 -14.17 11.96 -9.66
N GLU A 137 -13.97 11.15 -10.69
CA GLU A 137 -15.03 10.68 -11.59
C GLU A 137 -15.77 9.45 -11.03
N THR A 138 -15.03 8.46 -10.51
CA THR A 138 -15.59 7.15 -10.16
C THR A 138 -15.38 6.74 -8.70
N GLY A 139 -14.61 7.49 -7.93
CA GLY A 139 -14.25 7.14 -6.55
C GLY A 139 -13.15 6.09 -6.42
N ASN A 140 -12.55 5.63 -7.53
CA ASN A 140 -11.46 4.66 -7.51
C ASN A 140 -10.36 4.98 -8.53
N GLN A 141 -9.14 4.47 -8.31
CA GLN A 141 -7.98 4.80 -9.13
C GLN A 141 -8.04 4.25 -10.57
N MET A 142 -8.84 3.22 -10.83
CA MET A 142 -8.90 2.54 -12.12
C MET A 142 -10.05 3.02 -13.01
N GLY A 143 -10.88 3.94 -12.52
CA GLY A 143 -12.02 4.44 -13.26
C GLY A 143 -13.13 3.40 -13.48
N MET A 144 -13.19 2.35 -12.64
CA MET A 144 -14.22 1.31 -12.72
C MET A 144 -15.57 1.84 -12.26
N THR A 145 -16.63 1.45 -12.98
CA THR A 145 -18.01 1.71 -12.55
C THR A 145 -18.47 0.70 -11.48
N ALA A 146 -19.58 0.97 -10.82
CA ALA A 146 -20.17 0.03 -9.86
C ALA A 146 -20.66 -1.25 -10.56
N GLU A 147 -21.17 -1.11 -11.78
CA GLU A 147 -21.61 -2.24 -12.61
C GLU A 147 -20.43 -3.15 -12.98
N GLU A 148 -19.31 -2.58 -13.43
CA GLU A 148 -18.09 -3.36 -13.74
C GLU A 148 -17.57 -4.12 -12.52
N LEU A 149 -17.62 -3.51 -11.33
CA LEU A 149 -17.24 -4.20 -10.09
C LEU A 149 -18.18 -5.36 -9.78
N GLN A 150 -19.50 -5.13 -9.91
CA GLN A 150 -20.50 -6.15 -9.65
C GLN A 150 -20.33 -7.35 -10.61
N GLU A 151 -20.23 -7.09 -11.92
CA GLU A 151 -19.98 -8.13 -12.94
C GLU A 151 -18.71 -8.92 -12.65
N THR A 152 -17.64 -8.25 -12.21
CA THR A 152 -16.39 -8.93 -11.83
C THR A 152 -16.59 -9.81 -10.58
N CYS A 153 -17.33 -9.34 -9.58
CA CYS A 153 -17.62 -10.13 -8.39
C CYS A 153 -18.49 -11.35 -8.70
N GLU A 154 -19.50 -11.20 -9.57
CA GLU A 154 -20.36 -12.30 -10.03
C GLU A 154 -19.53 -13.36 -10.77
N TRP A 155 -18.71 -12.93 -11.74
CA TRP A 155 -17.82 -13.85 -12.47
C TRP A 155 -16.85 -14.56 -11.53
N MET A 156 -16.23 -13.86 -10.58
CA MET A 156 -15.28 -14.48 -9.64
C MET A 156 -15.97 -15.39 -8.63
N ALA A 157 -17.25 -15.17 -8.34
CA ALA A 157 -18.03 -16.08 -7.53
C ALA A 157 -18.31 -17.39 -8.29
N GLU A 158 -18.62 -17.32 -9.59
CA GLU A 158 -18.78 -18.51 -10.45
C GLU A 158 -17.48 -19.29 -10.58
N GLU A 159 -16.36 -18.62 -10.88
CA GLU A 159 -15.02 -19.22 -11.00
C GLU A 159 -14.59 -19.91 -9.69
N GLY A 160 -14.74 -19.25 -8.56
CA GLY A 160 -14.38 -19.79 -7.26
C GLY A 160 -15.29 -20.94 -6.80
N ALA A 161 -16.51 -21.02 -7.32
CA ALA A 161 -17.46 -22.08 -7.02
C ALA A 161 -17.08 -23.43 -7.64
N GLU A 162 -16.21 -23.44 -8.63
CA GLU A 162 -15.64 -24.68 -9.19
C GLU A 162 -14.84 -25.46 -8.14
N GLU A 163 -14.19 -24.78 -7.21
CA GLU A 163 -13.37 -25.37 -6.15
C GLU A 163 -14.10 -25.45 -4.81
N ILE A 164 -14.97 -24.46 -4.50
CA ILE A 164 -15.67 -24.34 -3.21
C ILE A 164 -17.16 -24.17 -3.41
N ARG A 165 -17.93 -25.21 -3.13
CA ARG A 165 -19.39 -25.18 -3.17
C ARG A 165 -19.96 -24.10 -2.24
N ARG A 166 -21.01 -23.39 -2.71
CA ARG A 166 -21.70 -22.31 -1.98
C ARG A 166 -20.85 -21.06 -1.77
N LEU A 167 -19.86 -20.86 -2.62
CA LEU A 167 -19.08 -19.63 -2.61
C LEU A 167 -19.96 -18.46 -3.04
N GLU A 168 -19.89 -17.38 -2.29
CA GLU A 168 -20.58 -16.12 -2.59
C GLU A 168 -19.63 -14.96 -2.39
N ILE A 169 -19.74 -13.93 -3.23
CA ILE A 169 -19.12 -12.63 -3.02
C ILE A 169 -20.25 -11.62 -2.72
N PRO A 170 -20.61 -11.44 -1.45
CA PRO A 170 -21.74 -10.59 -1.08
C PRO A 170 -21.42 -9.11 -1.27
N ILE A 171 -22.33 -8.37 -1.93
CA ILE A 171 -22.22 -6.92 -2.12
C ILE A 171 -23.28 -6.23 -1.25
N ASP A 172 -22.86 -5.17 -0.53
CA ASP A 172 -23.70 -4.34 0.33
C ASP A 172 -24.56 -5.10 1.37
N LYS A 173 -24.07 -6.24 1.85
CA LYS A 173 -24.75 -7.00 2.90
C LYS A 173 -24.64 -6.28 4.24
N LYS A 174 -25.78 -5.84 4.77
CA LYS A 174 -25.87 -5.17 6.09
C LYS A 174 -25.60 -6.11 7.24
N GLY A 175 -25.00 -5.58 8.31
CA GLY A 175 -24.72 -6.30 9.54
C GLY A 175 -23.65 -7.38 9.39
N ALA A 176 -22.86 -7.35 8.34
CA ALA A 176 -21.69 -8.21 8.22
C ALA A 176 -20.61 -7.82 9.24
N LYS A 177 -19.82 -8.78 9.69
CA LYS A 177 -18.71 -8.49 10.60
C LYS A 177 -17.64 -7.64 9.92
N TYR A 178 -17.29 -7.97 8.67
CA TYR A 178 -16.27 -7.29 7.92
C TYR A 178 -16.80 -6.66 6.62
N MET A 179 -16.50 -5.37 6.40
CA MET A 179 -16.53 -4.77 5.07
C MET A 179 -15.15 -4.93 4.44
N TYR A 180 -15.03 -5.83 3.47
CA TYR A 180 -13.79 -6.10 2.76
C TYR A 180 -13.58 -5.07 1.65
N THR A 181 -12.53 -4.28 1.78
CA THR A 181 -12.13 -3.26 0.83
C THR A 181 -10.92 -3.74 0.04
N VAL A 182 -10.93 -3.50 -1.27
CA VAL A 182 -9.98 -4.08 -2.20
C VAL A 182 -9.05 -3.04 -2.82
N ASN A 183 -7.92 -3.49 -3.32
CA ASN A 183 -7.09 -2.68 -4.20
C ASN A 183 -7.72 -2.72 -5.60
N PRO A 184 -8.00 -1.57 -6.26
CA PRO A 184 -8.67 -1.56 -7.57
C PRO A 184 -7.96 -2.34 -8.67
N ARG A 185 -6.69 -2.70 -8.49
CA ARG A 185 -5.99 -3.60 -9.40
C ARG A 185 -6.44 -5.05 -9.27
N GLU A 186 -7.01 -5.45 -8.12
CA GLU A 186 -7.58 -6.79 -7.96
C GLU A 186 -8.70 -7.01 -8.96
N PRO A 187 -9.83 -6.29 -8.94
CA PRO A 187 -10.89 -6.52 -9.92
C PRO A 187 -10.48 -6.19 -11.35
N LYS A 188 -9.47 -5.34 -11.59
CA LYS A 188 -9.09 -4.92 -12.96
C LYS A 188 -8.02 -5.81 -13.61
N TYR A 189 -7.03 -6.29 -12.85
CA TYR A 189 -5.86 -7.00 -13.38
C TYR A 189 -5.59 -8.36 -12.73
N TYR A 190 -6.14 -8.59 -11.55
CA TYR A 190 -5.96 -9.81 -10.76
C TYR A 190 -7.30 -10.29 -10.20
N PRO A 191 -8.33 -10.51 -11.06
CA PRO A 191 -9.68 -10.80 -10.56
C PRO A 191 -9.76 -12.06 -9.69
N LEU A 192 -8.94 -13.07 -9.96
CA LEU A 192 -8.82 -14.28 -9.12
C LEU A 192 -8.52 -13.97 -7.64
N ASP A 193 -7.92 -12.82 -7.33
CA ASP A 193 -7.71 -12.37 -5.95
C ASP A 193 -9.02 -12.23 -5.17
N LEU A 194 -10.14 -11.91 -5.84
CA LEU A 194 -11.47 -11.84 -5.25
C LEU A 194 -12.03 -13.24 -4.97
N ALA A 195 -11.86 -14.17 -5.91
CA ALA A 195 -12.24 -15.57 -5.73
C ALA A 195 -11.47 -16.20 -4.56
N MET A 196 -10.14 -16.06 -4.52
CA MET A 196 -9.30 -16.55 -3.42
C MET A 196 -9.72 -15.97 -2.05
N ALA A 197 -10.04 -14.67 -1.99
CA ALA A 197 -10.53 -14.06 -0.76
C ALA A 197 -11.87 -14.68 -0.32
N ALA A 198 -12.80 -14.86 -1.26
CA ALA A 198 -14.10 -15.48 -1.01
C ALA A 198 -13.97 -16.94 -0.58
N GLN A 199 -13.06 -17.71 -1.18
CA GLN A 199 -12.74 -19.08 -0.81
C GLN A 199 -12.24 -19.17 0.65
N ILE A 200 -11.25 -18.33 1.00
CA ILE A 200 -10.72 -18.23 2.37
C ILE A 200 -11.82 -17.87 3.37
N PHE A 201 -12.66 -16.87 3.06
CA PHE A 201 -13.74 -16.46 3.96
C PHE A 201 -14.85 -17.49 4.08
N THR A 202 -15.14 -18.25 3.02
CA THR A 202 -16.11 -19.35 3.04
C THR A 202 -15.62 -20.48 3.92
N VAL A 203 -14.38 -20.95 3.74
CA VAL A 203 -13.77 -21.99 4.58
C VAL A 203 -13.70 -21.55 6.04
N ALA A 204 -13.31 -20.30 6.28
CA ALA A 204 -13.26 -19.73 7.62
C ALA A 204 -14.65 -19.41 8.21
N LYS A 205 -15.75 -19.62 7.47
CA LYS A 205 -17.14 -19.27 7.87
C LYS A 205 -17.26 -17.83 8.35
N GLU A 206 -16.66 -16.88 7.59
CA GLU A 206 -16.63 -15.49 7.96
C GLU A 206 -17.88 -14.75 7.46
N SER A 207 -18.32 -13.77 8.25
CA SER A 207 -19.39 -12.83 7.86
C SER A 207 -18.78 -11.58 7.25
N TRP A 208 -18.94 -11.38 5.93
CA TRP A 208 -18.30 -10.31 5.21
C TRP A 208 -19.15 -9.76 4.06
N THR A 209 -18.71 -8.63 3.50
CA THR A 209 -19.30 -8.00 2.31
C THR A 209 -18.29 -7.11 1.62
N ILE A 210 -18.39 -6.96 0.29
CA ILE A 210 -17.73 -5.89 -0.48
C ILE A 210 -18.73 -4.73 -0.59
N PRO A 211 -18.32 -3.47 -0.36
CA PRO A 211 -19.20 -2.33 -0.60
C PRO A 211 -19.26 -1.97 -2.08
N SER A 212 -20.43 -1.60 -2.61
CA SER A 212 -20.59 -1.12 -4.00
C SER A 212 -19.94 0.24 -4.26
N ALA A 213 -19.69 1.02 -3.20
CA ALA A 213 -19.02 2.32 -3.24
C ALA A 213 -18.03 2.45 -2.08
N GLY A 214 -16.96 3.25 -2.24
CA GLY A 214 -15.92 3.41 -1.22
C GLY A 214 -15.06 2.16 -1.00
N TRP A 215 -15.04 1.25 -1.96
CA TRP A 215 -14.34 -0.02 -1.92
C TRP A 215 -12.83 0.09 -2.22
N ASP A 216 -12.40 1.14 -2.97
CA ASP A 216 -10.96 1.39 -3.20
C ASP A 216 -10.29 1.83 -1.91
N CYS A 217 -9.53 0.92 -1.31
CA CYS A 217 -8.79 1.18 -0.10
C CYS A 217 -7.42 1.84 -0.33
N THR A 218 -6.91 1.89 -1.58
CA THR A 218 -5.52 2.27 -1.85
C THR A 218 -5.21 3.72 -1.52
N ASN A 219 -6.15 4.62 -1.87
CA ASN A 219 -6.05 6.07 -1.64
C ASN A 219 -4.71 6.67 -2.10
N LEU A 220 -4.44 6.60 -3.41
CA LEU A 220 -3.24 7.22 -3.98
C LEU A 220 -3.24 8.74 -3.89
N ALA A 221 -4.40 9.39 -3.66
CA ALA A 221 -4.49 10.83 -3.43
C ALA A 221 -3.60 11.28 -2.26
N MET A 222 -3.53 10.48 -1.18
CA MET A 222 -2.63 10.72 -0.05
C MET A 222 -1.15 10.73 -0.47
N PHE A 223 -0.75 9.84 -1.39
CA PHE A 223 0.64 9.77 -1.88
C PHE A 223 0.93 10.77 -3.01
N SER A 224 -0.10 11.25 -3.68
CA SER A 224 -0.03 12.33 -4.66
C SER A 224 0.03 13.72 -4.01
N GLY A 225 -0.32 13.83 -2.73
CA GLY A 225 -0.33 15.10 -1.99
C GLY A 225 -1.66 15.85 -2.06
N ASP A 226 -2.73 15.26 -2.58
CA ASP A 226 -4.08 15.82 -2.52
C ASP A 226 -4.74 15.41 -1.19
N GLU A 227 -4.45 16.18 -0.12
CA GLU A 227 -4.94 15.89 1.24
C GLU A 227 -6.48 15.98 1.32
N GLU A 228 -7.11 16.86 0.55
CA GLU A 228 -8.56 17.04 0.53
C GLU A 228 -9.26 15.82 -0.09
N LEU A 229 -8.84 15.42 -1.28
CA LEU A 229 -9.36 14.22 -1.96
C LEU A 229 -9.06 12.97 -1.13
N ALA A 230 -7.85 12.87 -0.56
CA ALA A 230 -7.49 11.74 0.31
C ALA A 230 -8.44 11.63 1.51
N GLY A 231 -8.80 12.74 2.12
CA GLY A 231 -9.78 12.79 3.21
C GLY A 231 -11.18 12.39 2.77
N GLN A 232 -11.61 12.84 1.60
CA GLN A 232 -12.91 12.50 1.02
C GLN A 232 -13.04 11.00 0.75
N LEU A 233 -12.01 10.38 0.15
CA LEU A 233 -12.01 8.94 -0.16
C LEU A 233 -12.11 8.09 1.12
N VAL A 234 -11.32 8.41 2.14
CA VAL A 234 -11.38 7.72 3.43
C VAL A 234 -12.72 7.91 4.11
N LYS A 235 -13.26 9.14 4.06
CA LYS A 235 -14.58 9.44 4.62
C LYS A 235 -15.67 8.63 3.94
N ASN A 236 -15.67 8.54 2.61
CA ASN A 236 -16.63 7.73 1.86
C ASN A 236 -16.59 6.25 2.28
N MET A 237 -15.40 5.70 2.48
CA MET A 237 -15.22 4.33 3.00
C MET A 237 -15.83 4.18 4.40
N TYR A 238 -15.59 5.12 5.32
CA TYR A 238 -16.14 5.07 6.67
C TYR A 238 -17.66 5.24 6.68
N ASP A 239 -18.17 6.19 5.91
CA ASP A 239 -19.61 6.44 5.81
C ASP A 239 -20.34 5.19 5.27
N LYS A 240 -19.74 4.49 4.29
CA LYS A 240 -20.30 3.25 3.76
C LYS A 240 -20.24 2.10 4.79
N ALA A 241 -19.16 2.00 5.57
CA ALA A 241 -19.08 1.02 6.65
C ALA A 241 -20.16 1.25 7.72
N LEU A 242 -20.41 2.50 8.08
CA LEU A 242 -21.48 2.87 9.00
C LEU A 242 -22.89 2.63 8.41
N GLU A 243 -23.10 2.92 7.12
CA GLU A 243 -24.36 2.63 6.40
C GLU A 243 -24.68 1.15 6.38
N LEU A 244 -23.66 0.31 6.16
CA LEU A 244 -23.79 -1.14 6.13
C LEU A 244 -23.81 -1.77 7.53
N GLU A 245 -23.67 -0.97 8.58
CA GLU A 245 -23.69 -1.43 9.99
C GLU A 245 -22.67 -2.56 10.25
N VAL A 246 -21.49 -2.50 9.61
CA VAL A 246 -20.44 -3.50 9.80
C VAL A 246 -19.66 -3.25 11.08
N GLU A 247 -19.10 -4.31 11.67
CA GLU A 247 -18.30 -4.16 12.89
C GLU A 247 -16.89 -3.60 12.59
N LYS A 248 -16.30 -4.01 11.45
CA LYS A 248 -14.92 -3.67 11.08
C LYS A 248 -14.76 -3.48 9.58
N ILE A 249 -13.78 -2.66 9.21
CA ILE A 249 -13.29 -2.54 7.84
C ILE A 249 -12.06 -3.44 7.71
N LEU A 250 -12.12 -4.40 6.78
CA LEU A 250 -11.00 -5.27 6.45
C LEU A 250 -10.34 -4.75 5.17
N VAL A 251 -9.08 -4.36 5.26
CA VAL A 251 -8.30 -4.00 4.08
C VAL A 251 -7.53 -5.22 3.53
N THR A 252 -7.56 -5.36 2.22
CA THR A 252 -6.84 -6.41 1.49
C THR A 252 -5.31 -6.33 1.69
N GLU A 253 -4.56 -7.15 0.99
CA GLU A 253 -3.09 -7.16 0.97
C GLU A 253 -2.51 -5.87 0.36
N CYS A 254 -2.76 -4.73 1.00
CA CYS A 254 -2.33 -3.42 0.56
C CYS A 254 -1.81 -2.55 1.72
N GLY A 255 -0.50 -2.34 1.77
CA GLY A 255 0.09 -1.47 2.79
C GLY A 255 -0.33 0.01 2.64
N HIS A 256 -0.58 0.52 1.45
CA HIS A 256 -1.12 1.87 1.25
C HIS A 256 -2.49 2.01 1.91
N ALA A 257 -3.36 1.05 1.69
CA ALA A 257 -4.70 0.97 2.27
C ALA A 257 -4.64 1.02 3.79
N TYR A 258 -3.83 0.18 4.40
CA TYR A 258 -3.74 0.11 5.85
C TYR A 258 -3.23 1.42 6.46
N ARG A 259 -2.19 2.03 5.85
CA ARG A 259 -1.68 3.33 6.28
C ARG A 259 -2.73 4.43 6.10
N SER A 260 -3.44 4.44 4.99
CA SER A 260 -4.49 5.41 4.73
C SER A 260 -5.69 5.23 5.66
N ALA A 261 -6.29 4.05 5.70
CA ALA A 261 -7.53 3.82 6.43
C ALA A 261 -7.35 3.81 7.96
N ALA A 262 -6.21 3.28 8.48
CA ALA A 262 -6.05 3.11 9.92
C ALA A 262 -5.30 4.25 10.63
N PHE A 263 -4.43 5.02 9.93
CA PHE A 263 -3.47 5.91 10.61
C PHE A 263 -3.49 7.37 10.15
N GLU A 264 -3.30 7.64 8.85
CA GLU A 264 -3.16 9.03 8.37
C GLU A 264 -4.45 9.60 7.82
N GLY A 265 -5.26 8.77 7.15
CA GLY A 265 -6.52 9.19 6.55
C GLY A 265 -7.56 9.73 7.53
N PRO A 266 -7.69 9.21 8.78
CA PRO A 266 -8.61 9.80 9.75
C PRO A 266 -8.40 11.30 9.97
N TYR A 267 -7.14 11.76 10.02
CA TYR A 267 -6.84 13.19 10.13
C TYR A 267 -7.31 13.98 8.91
N PHE A 268 -7.11 13.45 7.71
CA PHE A 268 -7.56 14.09 6.47
C PHE A 268 -9.08 14.09 6.35
N ALA A 269 -9.75 13.05 6.87
CA ALA A 269 -11.21 12.94 6.94
C ALA A 269 -11.84 13.81 8.07
N GLY A 270 -11.03 14.53 8.84
CA GLY A 270 -11.50 15.45 9.88
C GLY A 270 -11.64 14.86 11.29
N TYR A 271 -11.24 13.62 11.52
CA TYR A 271 -11.23 13.00 12.84
C TYR A 271 -10.01 13.47 13.64
N ARG A 272 -10.23 14.41 14.57
CA ARG A 272 -9.15 15.12 15.28
C ARG A 272 -8.31 14.24 16.20
N ASP A 273 -8.88 13.18 16.73
CA ASP A 273 -8.18 12.18 17.55
C ASP A 273 -7.34 11.20 16.71
N GLY A 274 -7.45 11.30 15.38
CA GLY A 274 -6.73 10.43 14.43
C GLY A 274 -7.22 8.98 14.43
N LYS A 275 -8.42 8.72 14.95
CA LYS A 275 -9.00 7.37 14.99
C LYS A 275 -10.10 7.23 13.96
N PRO A 276 -10.15 6.09 13.24
CA PRO A 276 -11.27 5.78 12.38
C PRO A 276 -12.54 5.53 13.21
N PRO A 277 -13.74 5.87 12.70
CA PRO A 277 -15.02 5.64 13.41
C PRO A 277 -15.39 4.15 13.48
N VAL A 278 -14.84 3.32 12.60
CA VAL A 278 -14.97 1.86 12.55
C VAL A 278 -13.56 1.27 12.59
N GLU A 279 -13.35 0.21 13.37
CA GLU A 279 -12.05 -0.45 13.46
C GLU A 279 -11.57 -0.92 12.09
N VAL A 280 -10.30 -0.64 11.75
CA VAL A 280 -9.67 -1.08 10.50
C VAL A 280 -8.68 -2.21 10.79
N VAL A 281 -8.87 -3.34 10.12
CA VAL A 281 -8.05 -4.55 10.25
C VAL A 281 -7.38 -4.84 8.90
N HIS A 282 -6.14 -5.31 8.92
CA HIS A 282 -5.43 -5.78 7.73
C HIS A 282 -5.55 -7.31 7.60
N SER A 283 -5.63 -7.81 6.36
CA SER A 283 -5.74 -9.24 6.04
C SER A 283 -4.69 -10.12 6.74
N VAL A 284 -3.45 -9.66 6.88
CA VAL A 284 -2.39 -10.40 7.61
C VAL A 284 -2.82 -10.76 9.04
N ARG A 285 -3.45 -9.83 9.78
CA ARG A 285 -3.93 -10.13 11.13
C ARG A 285 -5.05 -11.16 11.10
N LEU A 286 -5.99 -11.00 10.19
CA LEU A 286 -7.14 -11.89 10.06
C LEU A 286 -6.71 -13.32 9.67
N PHE A 287 -5.80 -13.45 8.72
CA PHE A 287 -5.27 -14.75 8.31
C PHE A 287 -4.51 -15.45 9.42
N TYR A 288 -3.72 -14.68 10.20
CA TYR A 288 -3.10 -15.24 11.40
C TYR A 288 -4.12 -15.73 12.42
N GLU A 289 -5.20 -14.96 12.67
CA GLU A 289 -6.27 -15.36 13.57
C GLU A 289 -6.97 -16.63 13.09
N TYR A 290 -7.24 -16.78 11.79
CA TYR A 290 -7.84 -17.99 11.23
C TYR A 290 -6.98 -19.23 11.42
N LEU A 291 -5.68 -19.13 11.17
CA LEU A 291 -4.75 -20.25 11.35
C LEU A 291 -4.58 -20.59 12.83
N ARG A 292 -4.40 -19.60 13.70
CA ARG A 292 -4.25 -19.78 15.14
C ARG A 292 -5.47 -20.45 15.77
N ASP A 293 -6.67 -20.06 15.36
CA ASP A 293 -7.93 -20.51 15.94
C ASP A 293 -8.47 -21.79 15.26
N GLY A 294 -7.72 -22.36 14.30
CA GLY A 294 -8.11 -23.57 13.58
C GLY A 294 -9.32 -23.39 12.66
N ARG A 295 -9.60 -22.15 12.24
CA ARG A 295 -10.67 -21.86 11.27
C ARG A 295 -10.22 -22.16 9.85
N ILE A 296 -8.92 -22.15 9.60
CA ILE A 296 -8.23 -22.61 8.40
C ILE A 296 -7.12 -23.54 8.86
N GLU A 297 -7.03 -24.70 8.24
CA GLU A 297 -5.93 -25.65 8.39
C GLU A 297 -5.14 -25.68 7.08
N ILE A 298 -3.83 -25.84 7.15
CA ILE A 298 -2.96 -25.97 5.99
C ILE A 298 -2.67 -27.47 5.76
N GLU A 299 -2.97 -27.96 4.57
CA GLU A 299 -2.79 -29.36 4.20
C GLU A 299 -1.31 -29.71 4.00
N GLN A 300 -0.59 -28.86 3.28
CA GLN A 300 0.82 -29.07 2.96
C GLN A 300 1.58 -27.74 3.01
N LYS A 301 2.74 -27.75 3.68
CA LYS A 301 3.63 -26.60 3.71
C LYS A 301 4.44 -26.51 2.41
N LEU A 302 4.89 -25.29 2.10
CA LEU A 302 5.86 -25.06 1.05
C LEU A 302 7.20 -25.70 1.43
N GLU A 303 7.70 -26.63 0.61
CA GLU A 303 8.95 -27.35 0.83
C GLU A 303 10.18 -26.55 0.39
N GLU A 304 10.02 -25.69 -0.64
CA GLU A 304 11.11 -24.84 -1.12
C GLU A 304 11.43 -23.73 -0.11
N PRO A 305 12.69 -23.27 -0.03
CA PRO A 305 13.07 -22.19 0.87
C PRO A 305 12.29 -20.90 0.60
N VAL A 306 11.62 -20.39 1.63
CA VAL A 306 10.75 -19.21 1.59
C VAL A 306 11.39 -18.03 2.31
N THR A 307 11.24 -16.83 1.77
CA THR A 307 11.46 -15.59 2.50
C THR A 307 10.24 -14.69 2.47
N TYR A 308 10.15 -13.76 3.42
CA TYR A 308 9.01 -12.86 3.54
C TYR A 308 9.44 -11.40 3.39
N GLN A 309 8.76 -10.69 2.50
CA GLN A 309 8.91 -9.25 2.37
C GLN A 309 8.00 -8.52 3.36
N ASP A 310 8.58 -7.87 4.35
CA ASP A 310 7.87 -6.95 5.25
C ASP A 310 7.45 -5.68 4.50
N PRO A 311 6.17 -5.47 4.11
CA PRO A 311 5.77 -4.23 3.46
C PRO A 311 5.87 -3.07 4.46
N CYS A 312 6.50 -1.97 4.04
CA CYS A 312 6.80 -0.85 4.95
C CYS A 312 5.58 -0.28 5.67
N ASN A 313 4.42 -0.28 5.05
CA ASN A 313 3.20 0.27 5.64
C ASN A 313 2.42 -0.76 6.48
N VAL A 314 2.59 -2.06 6.23
CA VAL A 314 2.00 -3.13 7.05
C VAL A 314 2.86 -3.39 8.29
N SER A 315 4.17 -3.58 8.08
CA SER A 315 5.11 -3.89 9.16
C SER A 315 5.53 -2.62 9.90
N ARG A 316 6.46 -1.80 9.36
CA ARG A 316 7.03 -0.63 10.07
C ARG A 316 5.97 0.36 10.56
N ASN A 317 5.01 0.71 9.73
CA ASN A 317 4.00 1.72 10.07
C ASN A 317 2.78 1.11 10.77
N GLY A 318 2.46 -0.16 10.49
CA GLY A 318 1.29 -0.86 11.01
C GLY A 318 1.56 -1.85 12.15
N GLY A 319 2.83 -2.21 12.39
CA GLY A 319 3.21 -3.08 13.50
C GLY A 319 2.97 -4.58 13.28
N LEU A 320 2.48 -4.99 12.10
CA LEU A 320 2.11 -6.37 11.80
C LEU A 320 3.31 -7.15 11.23
N TRP A 321 4.31 -7.43 12.03
CA TRP A 321 5.47 -8.24 11.63
C TRP A 321 5.56 -9.58 12.35
N GLU A 322 5.08 -9.70 13.59
CA GLU A 322 5.08 -10.97 14.29
C GLU A 322 3.97 -11.89 13.78
N GLU A 323 2.79 -11.36 13.46
CA GLU A 323 1.70 -12.12 12.82
C GLU A 323 2.18 -12.80 11.54
N ALA A 324 2.96 -12.08 10.72
CA ALA A 324 3.52 -12.64 9.50
C ALA A 324 4.47 -13.83 9.79
N ARG A 325 5.34 -13.74 10.82
CA ARG A 325 6.24 -14.84 11.21
C ARG A 325 5.46 -16.04 11.71
N LYS A 326 4.40 -15.78 12.48
CA LYS A 326 3.50 -16.85 12.92
C LYS A 326 2.81 -17.55 11.76
N ILE A 327 2.38 -16.81 10.73
CA ILE A 327 1.84 -17.41 9.52
C ILE A 327 2.89 -18.28 8.82
N MET A 328 4.16 -17.81 8.71
CA MET A 328 5.24 -18.60 8.10
C MET A 328 5.46 -19.94 8.81
N GLU A 329 5.26 -20.02 10.14
CA GLU A 329 5.33 -21.28 10.89
C GLU A 329 4.29 -22.30 10.42
N TYR A 330 3.13 -21.84 9.91
CA TYR A 330 2.07 -22.72 9.37
C TYR A 330 2.30 -23.14 7.93
N ILE A 331 2.85 -22.24 7.09
CA ILE A 331 2.85 -22.40 5.62
C ILE A 331 4.20 -22.76 5.00
N ALA A 332 5.32 -22.70 5.74
CA ALA A 332 6.66 -22.96 5.20
C ALA A 332 7.46 -23.93 6.07
N GLU A 333 8.21 -24.83 5.42
CA GLU A 333 9.15 -25.72 6.12
C GLU A 333 10.50 -25.05 6.38
N ASP A 334 11.05 -24.32 5.39
CA ASP A 334 12.32 -23.61 5.46
C ASP A 334 12.10 -22.10 5.28
N PHE A 335 11.79 -21.40 6.38
CA PHE A 335 11.65 -19.95 6.38
C PHE A 335 12.98 -19.24 6.65
N ARG A 336 13.42 -18.39 5.72
CA ARG A 336 14.68 -17.65 5.75
C ARG A 336 14.45 -16.16 5.87
N GLU A 337 14.81 -15.57 7.00
CA GLU A 337 14.66 -14.15 7.27
C GLU A 337 15.54 -13.29 6.36
N MET A 338 14.97 -12.20 5.84
CA MET A 338 15.77 -11.12 5.27
C MET A 338 16.53 -10.37 6.37
N SER A 339 17.69 -9.82 6.08
CA SER A 339 18.42 -8.95 7.00
C SER A 339 18.71 -7.60 6.34
N PRO A 340 18.28 -6.47 6.96
CA PRO A 340 17.40 -6.34 8.12
C PRO A 340 15.94 -6.72 7.81
N ASN A 341 15.15 -6.99 8.84
CA ASN A 341 13.73 -7.39 8.72
C ASN A 341 12.82 -6.56 9.63
N ARG A 342 11.53 -6.91 9.71
CA ARG A 342 10.50 -6.27 10.52
C ARG A 342 10.42 -4.76 10.26
N GLU A 343 10.42 -3.94 11.30
CA GLU A 343 10.39 -2.47 11.19
C GLU A 343 11.64 -1.89 10.51
N HIS A 344 12.76 -2.60 10.56
CA HIS A 344 14.02 -2.19 9.93
C HIS A 344 14.16 -2.64 8.48
N ASN A 345 13.23 -3.43 7.94
CA ASN A 345 13.30 -3.96 6.59
C ASN A 345 13.47 -2.84 5.53
N HIS A 346 14.20 -3.15 4.46
CA HIS A 346 14.27 -2.27 3.29
C HIS A 346 12.93 -2.24 2.55
N CYS A 347 12.51 -1.04 2.12
CA CYS A 347 11.38 -0.89 1.22
C CYS A 347 11.65 -1.65 -0.10
N CYS A 348 10.62 -2.20 -0.72
CA CYS A 348 10.75 -2.83 -2.04
C CYS A 348 11.12 -1.83 -3.15
N GLY A 349 10.76 -0.55 -2.98
CA GLY A 349 10.98 0.50 -3.97
C GLY A 349 9.72 0.88 -4.78
N GLY A 350 8.66 0.08 -4.76
CA GLY A 350 7.45 0.30 -5.56
C GLY A 350 6.35 1.15 -4.90
N GLY A 351 6.51 1.46 -3.60
CA GLY A 351 5.50 2.22 -2.85
C GLY A 351 5.51 3.74 -3.08
N GLY A 352 4.66 4.46 -2.36
CA GLY A 352 4.61 5.92 -2.38
C GLY A 352 4.14 6.54 -3.70
N GLY A 353 3.40 5.78 -4.50
CA GLY A 353 2.90 6.20 -5.80
C GLY A 353 3.81 5.86 -6.99
N PHE A 354 4.95 5.17 -6.81
CA PHE A 354 5.91 4.92 -7.88
C PHE A 354 5.36 4.07 -9.04
N ILE A 355 4.62 3.01 -8.75
CA ILE A 355 4.13 2.09 -9.80
C ILE A 355 3.25 2.82 -10.83
N PRO A 356 2.24 3.62 -10.46
CA PRO A 356 1.40 4.31 -11.43
C PRO A 356 2.01 5.56 -12.05
N MET A 357 3.21 6.00 -11.66
CA MET A 357 3.80 7.23 -12.19
C MET A 357 4.23 7.17 -13.67
N GLY A 358 4.39 5.99 -14.23
CA GLY A 358 4.74 5.81 -15.63
C GLY A 358 6.15 5.26 -15.87
N PRO A 359 6.46 4.95 -17.17
CA PRO A 359 7.70 4.24 -17.55
C PRO A 359 8.98 5.03 -17.22
N GLU A 360 8.93 6.37 -17.27
CA GLU A 360 10.07 7.26 -17.01
C GLU A 360 10.58 7.13 -15.57
N TYR A 361 9.71 6.72 -14.64
CA TYR A 361 10.08 6.44 -13.25
C TYR A 361 10.49 4.99 -13.00
N LYS A 362 10.20 4.06 -13.94
CA LYS A 362 10.54 2.63 -13.79
C LYS A 362 12.04 2.42 -13.55
N LYS A 363 12.90 3.08 -14.36
CA LYS A 363 14.36 2.98 -14.19
C LYS A 363 14.82 3.39 -12.80
N ARG A 364 14.23 4.47 -12.24
CA ARG A 364 14.60 4.96 -10.88
C ARG A 364 14.21 3.97 -9.80
N ARG A 365 13.01 3.36 -9.89
CA ARG A 365 12.59 2.36 -8.92
C ARG A 365 13.35 1.04 -9.04
N MET A 366 13.80 0.67 -10.25
CA MET A 366 14.69 -0.47 -10.42
C MET A 366 16.04 -0.19 -9.76
N THR A 367 16.68 0.94 -10.08
CA THR A 367 17.96 1.32 -9.46
C THR A 367 17.87 1.33 -7.93
N SER A 368 16.86 1.99 -7.35
CA SER A 368 16.70 2.03 -5.90
C SER A 368 16.32 0.66 -5.31
N GLY A 369 15.59 -0.15 -6.06
CA GLY A 369 15.19 -1.51 -5.69
C GLY A 369 16.34 -2.52 -5.63
N LYS A 370 17.50 -2.21 -6.22
CA LYS A 370 18.71 -3.05 -6.14
C LYS A 370 19.03 -3.49 -4.70
N VAL A 371 18.89 -2.59 -3.74
CA VAL A 371 19.10 -2.90 -2.31
C VAL A 371 18.18 -4.03 -1.84
N LYS A 372 16.93 -4.06 -2.31
CA LYS A 372 15.99 -5.13 -2.00
C LYS A 372 16.34 -6.41 -2.75
N ALA A 373 16.71 -6.31 -4.02
CA ALA A 373 17.12 -7.46 -4.83
C ALA A 373 18.32 -8.18 -4.19
N GLU A 374 19.33 -7.44 -3.75
CA GLU A 374 20.50 -7.98 -3.02
C GLU A 374 20.09 -8.63 -1.69
N GLN A 375 19.14 -8.02 -0.97
CA GLN A 375 18.62 -8.57 0.28
C GLN A 375 17.88 -9.90 0.07
N ILE A 376 17.05 -10.02 -0.98
CA ILE A 376 16.39 -11.27 -1.36
C ILE A 376 17.42 -12.33 -1.74
N LYS A 377 18.36 -11.99 -2.61
CA LYS A 377 19.41 -12.90 -3.07
C LYS A 377 20.24 -13.47 -1.92
N ALA A 378 20.50 -12.65 -0.90
CA ALA A 378 21.26 -13.06 0.28
C ALA A 378 20.57 -14.13 1.15
N THR A 379 19.25 -14.31 1.04
CA THR A 379 18.51 -15.35 1.77
C THR A 379 18.69 -16.74 1.13
N GLY A 380 19.01 -16.80 -0.15
CA GLY A 380 19.00 -18.04 -0.92
C GLY A 380 17.61 -18.69 -1.04
N ALA A 381 16.52 -17.93 -0.77
CA ALA A 381 15.16 -18.41 -0.93
C ALA A 381 14.80 -18.60 -2.41
N LYS A 382 13.83 -19.49 -2.66
CA LYS A 382 13.22 -19.73 -3.97
C LYS A 382 11.86 -19.07 -4.12
N ILE A 383 11.21 -18.80 -2.99
CA ILE A 383 9.90 -18.17 -2.93
C ILE A 383 10.00 -16.90 -2.08
N VAL A 384 9.40 -15.83 -2.58
CA VAL A 384 9.23 -14.56 -1.84
C VAL A 384 7.74 -14.33 -1.62
N ILE A 385 7.29 -14.36 -0.38
CA ILE A 385 5.90 -14.07 -0.02
C ILE A 385 5.76 -12.61 0.42
N THR A 386 4.71 -11.94 -0.05
CA THR A 386 4.41 -10.56 0.36
C THR A 386 2.92 -10.26 0.38
N PRO A 387 2.38 -9.71 1.48
CA PRO A 387 0.98 -9.27 1.58
C PRO A 387 0.81 -7.81 1.13
N CYS A 388 1.33 -7.47 -0.05
CA CYS A 388 1.19 -6.11 -0.57
C CYS A 388 1.36 -6.07 -2.08
N HIS A 389 0.33 -5.74 -2.84
CA HIS A 389 0.35 -5.66 -4.30
C HIS A 389 1.49 -4.80 -4.86
N ASN A 390 1.81 -3.66 -4.21
CA ASN A 390 2.96 -2.86 -4.66
C ASN A 390 4.30 -3.56 -4.47
N CYS A 391 4.44 -4.36 -3.41
CA CYS A 391 5.64 -5.17 -3.22
C CYS A 391 5.67 -6.35 -4.18
N TYR A 392 4.53 -6.97 -4.44
CA TYR A 392 4.38 -8.08 -5.38
C TYR A 392 4.86 -7.67 -6.78
N ASP A 393 4.28 -6.62 -7.37
CA ASP A 393 4.68 -6.14 -8.70
C ASP A 393 6.13 -5.67 -8.73
N GLN A 394 6.56 -4.94 -7.70
CA GLN A 394 7.93 -4.43 -7.64
C GLN A 394 8.95 -5.57 -7.56
N ILE A 395 8.68 -6.62 -6.77
CA ILE A 395 9.61 -7.75 -6.63
C ILE A 395 9.60 -8.61 -7.90
N LYS A 396 8.48 -8.74 -8.60
CA LYS A 396 8.45 -9.36 -9.93
C LYS A 396 9.33 -8.61 -10.93
N ASP A 397 9.20 -7.29 -11.00
CA ASP A 397 10.09 -6.45 -11.84
C ASP A 397 11.57 -6.57 -11.42
N LEU A 398 11.88 -6.64 -10.11
CA LEU A 398 13.24 -6.83 -9.63
C LEU A 398 13.78 -8.24 -9.94
N ASN A 399 12.92 -9.25 -9.90
CA ASN A 399 13.27 -10.62 -10.25
C ASN A 399 13.73 -10.70 -11.72
N GLU A 400 13.03 -10.02 -12.62
CA GLU A 400 13.41 -9.91 -14.04
C GLU A 400 14.68 -9.07 -14.23
N GLU A 401 14.75 -7.88 -13.62
CA GLU A 401 15.87 -6.93 -13.79
C GLU A 401 17.20 -7.45 -13.26
N TYR A 402 17.17 -8.20 -12.13
CA TYR A 402 18.38 -8.67 -11.42
C TYR A 402 18.58 -10.18 -11.45
N ASP A 403 17.77 -10.92 -12.23
CA ASP A 403 17.83 -12.37 -12.38
C ASP A 403 17.90 -13.10 -11.02
N LEU A 404 16.88 -12.86 -10.18
CA LEU A 404 16.88 -13.41 -8.83
C LEU A 404 16.49 -14.89 -8.79
N GLY A 405 15.77 -15.38 -9.79
CA GLY A 405 15.33 -16.78 -9.92
C GLY A 405 14.38 -17.19 -8.79
N VAL A 406 13.47 -16.31 -8.38
CA VAL A 406 12.49 -16.56 -7.32
C VAL A 406 11.04 -16.55 -7.86
N LYS A 407 10.17 -17.39 -7.27
CA LYS A 407 8.70 -17.25 -7.42
C LYS A 407 8.23 -16.18 -6.44
N VAL A 408 7.39 -15.26 -6.88
CA VAL A 408 6.80 -14.22 -6.01
C VAL A 408 5.34 -14.57 -5.82
N LEU A 409 4.90 -14.72 -4.57
CA LEU A 409 3.54 -15.09 -4.20
C LEU A 409 2.91 -14.06 -3.27
N SER A 410 1.60 -13.87 -3.39
CA SER A 410 0.83 -13.18 -2.36
C SER A 410 0.61 -14.11 -1.16
N LEU A 411 0.36 -13.55 0.01
CA LEU A 411 0.07 -14.37 1.19
C LEU A 411 -1.29 -15.08 1.05
N LYS A 412 -2.25 -14.38 0.46
CA LYS A 412 -3.60 -14.88 0.16
C LYS A 412 -3.56 -16.09 -0.78
N GLU A 413 -2.76 -15.98 -1.87
CA GLU A 413 -2.53 -17.07 -2.83
C GLU A 413 -2.03 -18.33 -2.12
N VAL A 414 -0.97 -18.21 -1.30
CA VAL A 414 -0.41 -19.36 -0.58
C VAL A 414 -1.42 -20.00 0.38
N ILE A 415 -2.17 -19.19 1.11
CA ILE A 415 -3.18 -19.73 2.05
C ILE A 415 -4.29 -20.44 1.27
N CYS A 416 -4.78 -19.83 0.20
CA CYS A 416 -5.85 -20.37 -0.62
C CYS A 416 -5.46 -21.71 -1.28
N GLU A 417 -4.27 -21.77 -1.89
CA GLU A 417 -3.78 -22.96 -2.59
C GLU A 417 -3.45 -24.15 -1.66
N HIS A 418 -3.15 -23.86 -0.37
CA HIS A 418 -2.69 -24.89 0.58
C HIS A 418 -3.66 -25.15 1.75
N MET A 419 -4.80 -24.47 1.81
CA MET A 419 -5.78 -24.73 2.87
C MET A 419 -6.55 -26.00 2.63
N VAL A 420 -6.87 -26.71 3.72
CA VAL A 420 -7.80 -27.83 3.69
C VAL A 420 -9.21 -27.32 3.38
N ILE A 421 -9.83 -27.87 2.33
CA ILE A 421 -11.24 -27.61 2.03
C ILE A 421 -12.10 -28.61 2.79
N PRO A 422 -12.91 -28.16 3.79
CA PRO A 422 -13.81 -29.05 4.52
C PRO A 422 -14.82 -29.75 3.58
N GLU A 423 -15.19 -30.98 3.90
CA GLU A 423 -16.09 -31.81 3.07
C GLU A 423 -17.40 -31.11 2.70
N GLU A 424 -17.93 -30.30 3.61
CA GLU A 424 -19.17 -29.54 3.38
C GLU A 424 -19.04 -28.45 2.28
N PHE A 425 -17.82 -28.04 1.93
CA PHE A 425 -17.52 -27.06 0.90
C PHE A 425 -16.91 -27.63 -0.37
N LYS A 426 -16.63 -28.93 -0.41
CA LYS A 426 -16.16 -29.57 -1.65
C LYS A 426 -17.27 -29.59 -2.71
N PRO A 427 -16.93 -29.42 -3.99
CA PRO A 427 -17.86 -29.62 -5.09
C PRO A 427 -18.53 -31.00 -5.03
N GLU A 428 -19.75 -31.11 -5.54
CA GLU A 428 -20.33 -32.43 -5.72
C GLU A 428 -19.56 -33.18 -6.82
N PRO A 429 -19.27 -34.47 -6.65
CA PRO A 429 -18.58 -35.23 -7.69
C PRO A 429 -19.42 -35.18 -8.98
N ASP A 430 -18.78 -34.95 -10.11
CA ASP A 430 -19.45 -34.99 -11.40
C ASP A 430 -20.10 -36.38 -11.59
N GLU A 431 -21.33 -36.44 -12.13
CA GLU A 431 -22.05 -37.68 -12.34
C GLU A 431 -21.30 -38.66 -13.29
N GLU A 432 -20.23 -38.20 -13.96
CA GLU A 432 -19.39 -39.00 -14.85
C GLU A 432 -18.29 -39.80 -14.14
N ASP A 433 -17.98 -39.49 -12.85
CA ASP A 433 -16.95 -40.19 -12.06
C ASP A 433 -17.50 -41.37 -11.21
N VAL A 434 -18.76 -41.74 -11.41
CA VAL A 434 -19.43 -42.84 -10.68
C VAL A 434 -19.62 -44.04 -11.57
N ASP A 435 -18.53 -44.57 -12.15
CA ASP A 435 -18.52 -45.91 -12.81
C ASP A 435 -17.39 -46.82 -12.25
#